data_178dfe069a3f31a4a5df5cdeb4f65148
#
_entry.id   178dfe069a3f31a4a5df5cdeb4f65148
#
_cell.length_a   1.000
_cell.length_b   1.000
_cell.length_c   1.000
_cell.angle_alpha   90.00
_cell.angle_beta   90.00
_cell.angle_gamma   90.00
#
_symmetry.space_group_name_H-M   'P 1'
#
loop_
_entity.id
_entity.type
_entity.pdbx_description
1 polymer ?
#
loop_
_entity_poly.entity_id
_entity_poly.type
_entity_poly.pdbx_seq_one_letter_code
_entity_poly.pdbx_strand_id
1 'polypeptide(L)'
;MEHLDHVPARRGLVIFLNGTSSSGKSSIAAELLRILDEPYFHLPVDAFHAMRSRTPVPPDQIATVLHRTWRGFHRAVAGMAAAGNNVVVDHVLSADWRLRDCLSLLVPQDVVLVKVHCSPEELERRERARGDRPPGLAAGQLERVHAHAVYDMECDTSDTTPRECAGRIKDFLRDRPSPTAFEQLRDGRDQQLL
;
A
#
# COMPACT_ATOMS: atom_id res chain seq x y z
N MET A 1 -36.28 -9.89 -1.73
CA MET A 1 -34.87 -10.19 -2.09
C MET A 1 -34.73 -9.68 -3.51
N GLU A 2 -34.54 -8.35 -3.61
CA GLU A 2 -34.60 -7.61 -4.88
C GLU A 2 -33.24 -7.64 -5.58
N HIS A 3 -33.31 -7.77 -6.88
CA HIS A 3 -32.26 -7.78 -7.89
C HIS A 3 -31.07 -6.85 -7.63
N LEU A 4 -29.98 -7.40 -7.09
CA LEU A 4 -28.64 -6.78 -7.10
C LEU A 4 -27.85 -7.10 -8.39
N ASP A 5 -28.50 -7.73 -9.37
CA ASP A 5 -27.82 -8.37 -10.50
C ASP A 5 -27.47 -7.43 -11.66
N HIS A 6 -27.65 -6.11 -11.55
CA HIS A 6 -27.41 -5.19 -12.69
C HIS A 6 -26.82 -3.81 -12.30
N VAL A 7 -25.98 -3.74 -11.28
CA VAL A 7 -25.09 -2.59 -11.18
C VAL A 7 -23.88 -2.90 -12.08
N PRO A 8 -23.62 -2.09 -13.15
CA PRO A 8 -22.40 -2.28 -13.93
C PRO A 8 -21.23 -2.18 -12.95
N ALA A 9 -20.40 -3.20 -12.93
CA ALA A 9 -19.33 -3.36 -11.94
C ALA A 9 -18.26 -2.27 -12.15
N ARG A 10 -18.52 -1.06 -11.60
CA ARG A 10 -17.47 -0.06 -11.42
C ARG A 10 -16.42 -0.69 -10.52
N ARG A 11 -15.20 -0.76 -10.98
CA ARG A 11 -14.08 -1.20 -10.16
C ARG A 11 -13.81 -0.17 -9.06
N GLY A 12 -13.40 -0.65 -7.91
CA GLY A 12 -13.02 0.22 -6.80
C GLY A 12 -11.65 0.85 -7.03
N LEU A 13 -11.48 2.08 -6.52
CA LEU A 13 -10.21 2.79 -6.50
C LEU A 13 -9.31 2.24 -5.41
N VAL A 14 -8.02 2.10 -5.71
CA VAL A 14 -6.97 1.65 -4.80
C VAL A 14 -6.04 2.82 -4.47
N ILE A 15 -6.09 3.34 -3.25
CA ILE A 15 -5.07 4.26 -2.72
C ILE A 15 -3.98 3.39 -2.10
N PHE A 16 -2.83 3.27 -2.75
CA PHE A 16 -1.73 2.40 -2.35
C PHE A 16 -0.64 3.20 -1.64
N LEU A 17 -0.61 3.16 -0.31
CA LEU A 17 0.40 3.80 0.51
C LEU A 17 1.64 2.90 0.60
N ASN A 18 2.75 3.31 -0.05
CA ASN A 18 4.03 2.62 0.02
C ASN A 18 5.06 3.44 0.80
N GLY A 19 5.72 2.81 1.75
CA GLY A 19 6.76 3.43 2.59
C GLY A 19 7.32 2.44 3.59
N THR A 20 8.39 2.81 4.28
CA THR A 20 9.03 1.98 5.31
C THR A 20 8.11 1.70 6.49
N SER A 21 8.50 0.76 7.34
CA SER A 21 7.93 0.67 8.70
C SER A 21 8.04 2.04 9.38
N SER A 22 7.09 2.39 10.22
CA SER A 22 7.06 3.65 10.99
C SER A 22 6.99 4.95 10.16
N SER A 23 6.86 4.91 8.84
CA SER A 23 6.72 6.10 8.00
C SER A 23 5.37 6.83 8.12
N GLY A 24 4.41 6.34 8.90
CA GLY A 24 3.12 7.01 9.12
C GLY A 24 1.96 6.54 8.21
N LYS A 25 2.15 5.51 7.36
CA LYS A 25 1.11 5.00 6.46
C LYS A 25 -0.22 4.70 7.13
N SER A 26 -0.19 3.94 8.23
CA SER A 26 -1.41 3.54 8.96
C SER A 26 -2.14 4.74 9.56
N SER A 27 -1.40 5.76 10.00
CA SER A 27 -2.00 7.02 10.50
C SER A 27 -2.64 7.81 9.37
N ILE A 28 -2.02 7.89 8.19
CA ILE A 28 -2.60 8.51 6.99
C ILE A 28 -3.85 7.73 6.56
N ALA A 29 -3.79 6.39 6.54
CA ALA A 29 -4.95 5.56 6.20
C ALA A 29 -6.13 5.81 7.13
N ALA A 30 -5.90 5.91 8.45
CA ALA A 30 -6.94 6.22 9.43
C ALA A 30 -7.58 7.59 9.18
N GLU A 31 -6.79 8.63 8.86
CA GLU A 31 -7.31 9.95 8.52
C GLU A 31 -8.06 9.95 7.17
N LEU A 32 -7.58 9.22 6.16
CA LEU A 32 -8.29 9.06 4.89
C LEU A 32 -9.69 8.49 5.10
N LEU A 33 -9.84 7.42 5.89
CA LEU A 33 -11.16 6.83 6.18
C LEU A 33 -12.13 7.81 6.86
N ARG A 34 -11.63 8.88 7.47
CA ARG A 34 -12.47 9.89 8.13
C ARG A 34 -12.95 10.99 7.18
N ILE A 35 -12.18 11.28 6.11
CA ILE A 35 -12.41 12.46 5.27
C ILE A 35 -12.83 12.14 3.84
N LEU A 36 -12.67 10.88 3.38
CA LEU A 36 -13.09 10.47 2.05
C LEU A 36 -14.63 10.49 1.93
N ASP A 37 -15.12 10.88 0.75
CA ASP A 37 -16.54 11.11 0.51
C ASP A 37 -17.32 9.81 0.21
N GLU A 38 -16.60 8.75 -0.25
CA GLU A 38 -17.15 7.42 -0.51
C GLU A 38 -16.61 6.41 0.52
N PRO A 39 -17.28 5.25 0.72
CA PRO A 39 -16.77 4.20 1.57
C PRO A 39 -15.46 3.61 1.05
N TYR A 40 -14.46 3.50 1.92
CA TYR A 40 -13.17 2.83 1.66
C TYR A 40 -12.90 1.79 2.74
N PHE A 41 -12.24 0.71 2.36
CA PHE A 41 -11.74 -0.32 3.27
C PHE A 41 -10.24 -0.14 3.49
N HIS A 42 -9.79 -0.09 4.74
CA HIS A 42 -8.36 -0.10 5.05
C HIS A 42 -7.85 -1.54 5.06
N LEU A 43 -6.91 -1.85 4.20
CA LEU A 43 -6.22 -3.15 4.13
C LEU A 43 -4.73 -2.96 4.49
N PRO A 44 -4.37 -3.08 5.78
CA PRO A 44 -2.97 -3.11 6.18
C PRO A 44 -2.41 -4.54 6.06
N VAL A 45 -1.23 -4.69 5.46
CA VAL A 45 -0.59 -6.02 5.33
C VAL A 45 -0.32 -6.68 6.68
N ASP A 46 -0.06 -5.90 7.70
CA ASP A 46 0.19 -6.39 9.07
C ASP A 46 -1.03 -7.09 9.67
N ALA A 47 -2.26 -6.68 9.30
CA ALA A 47 -3.48 -7.37 9.72
C ALA A 47 -3.53 -8.80 9.17
N PHE A 48 -3.09 -9.03 7.95
CA PHE A 48 -3.02 -10.39 7.38
C PHE A 48 -2.03 -11.27 8.12
N HIS A 49 -0.90 -10.71 8.58
CA HIS A 49 0.02 -11.45 9.45
C HIS A 49 -0.61 -11.76 10.82
N ALA A 50 -1.39 -10.84 11.38
CA ALA A 50 -2.06 -11.01 12.66
C ALA A 50 -3.22 -12.03 12.63
N MET A 51 -3.86 -12.23 11.47
CA MET A 51 -4.95 -13.21 11.29
C MET A 51 -4.45 -14.67 11.34
N ARG A 52 -3.15 -14.89 11.22
CA ARG A 52 -2.59 -16.24 11.26
C ARG A 52 -2.77 -16.87 12.64
N SER A 53 -3.02 -18.18 12.69
CA SER A 53 -3.03 -18.94 13.93
C SER A 53 -1.69 -18.79 14.69
N ARG A 54 -1.72 -18.96 16.01
CA ARG A 54 -0.52 -18.90 16.86
C ARG A 54 0.37 -20.15 16.76
N THR A 55 0.04 -21.10 15.88
CA THR A 55 0.86 -22.28 15.66
C THR A 55 2.27 -21.86 15.24
N PRO A 56 3.31 -22.34 15.95
CA PRO A 56 4.70 -22.04 15.60
C PRO A 56 5.02 -22.46 14.17
N VAL A 57 5.73 -21.60 13.45
CA VAL A 57 6.23 -21.92 12.12
C VAL A 57 7.70 -22.31 12.25
N PRO A 58 8.10 -23.47 11.72
CA PRO A 58 9.50 -23.88 11.69
C PRO A 58 10.37 -22.79 11.02
N PRO A 59 11.59 -22.53 11.53
CA PRO A 59 12.45 -21.45 11.01
C PRO A 59 12.71 -21.53 9.50
N ASP A 60 12.87 -22.72 8.96
CA ASP A 60 13.08 -22.98 7.52
C ASP A 60 11.85 -22.70 6.66
N GLN A 61 10.65 -22.63 7.25
CA GLN A 61 9.38 -22.34 6.56
C GLN A 61 8.93 -20.89 6.69
N ILE A 62 9.52 -20.08 7.57
CA ILE A 62 9.10 -18.70 7.83
C ILE A 62 9.06 -17.88 6.54
N ALA A 63 10.10 -17.90 5.73
CA ALA A 63 10.17 -17.15 4.48
C ALA A 63 9.05 -17.54 3.51
N THR A 64 8.77 -18.85 3.39
CA THR A 64 7.71 -19.38 2.53
C THR A 64 6.33 -18.96 3.02
N VAL A 65 6.06 -19.02 4.32
CA VAL A 65 4.80 -18.61 4.91
C VAL A 65 4.58 -17.10 4.70
N LEU A 66 5.59 -16.27 4.95
CA LEU A 66 5.52 -14.83 4.71
C LEU A 66 5.25 -14.53 3.24
N HIS A 67 5.97 -15.17 2.31
CA HIS A 67 5.76 -14.98 0.88
C HIS A 67 4.31 -15.32 0.46
N ARG A 68 3.76 -16.45 0.93
CA ARG A 68 2.37 -16.83 0.66
C ARG A 68 1.37 -15.84 1.26
N THR A 69 1.62 -15.33 2.47
CA THR A 69 0.77 -14.32 3.11
C THR A 69 0.72 -13.05 2.29
N TRP A 70 1.86 -12.51 1.82
CA TRP A 70 1.89 -11.32 0.97
C TRP A 70 1.16 -11.54 -0.36
N ARG A 71 1.37 -12.69 -1.02
CA ARG A 71 0.63 -13.00 -2.24
C ARG A 71 -0.87 -13.13 -2.03
N GLY A 72 -1.29 -13.69 -0.89
CA GLY A 72 -2.69 -13.73 -0.49
C GLY A 72 -3.27 -12.34 -0.26
N PHE A 73 -2.51 -11.47 0.42
CA PHE A 73 -2.86 -10.08 0.63
C PHE A 73 -3.07 -9.31 -0.69
N HIS A 74 -2.14 -9.41 -1.65
CA HIS A 74 -2.29 -8.74 -2.95
C HIS A 74 -3.55 -9.18 -3.68
N ARG A 75 -3.92 -10.47 -3.60
CA ARG A 75 -5.15 -11.01 -4.19
C ARG A 75 -6.40 -10.52 -3.48
N ALA A 76 -6.35 -10.36 -2.17
CA ALA A 76 -7.46 -9.79 -1.40
C ALA A 76 -7.70 -8.33 -1.82
N VAL A 77 -6.64 -7.52 -1.96
CA VAL A 77 -6.73 -6.14 -2.47
C VAL A 77 -7.36 -6.13 -3.87
N ALA A 78 -6.85 -6.96 -4.78
CA ALA A 78 -7.37 -7.04 -6.15
C ALA A 78 -8.82 -7.52 -6.19
N GLY A 79 -9.20 -8.50 -5.36
CA GLY A 79 -10.57 -9.00 -5.24
C GLY A 79 -11.54 -7.94 -4.73
N MET A 80 -11.15 -7.17 -3.71
CA MET A 80 -11.96 -6.06 -3.19
C MET A 80 -12.19 -4.99 -4.24
N ALA A 81 -11.13 -4.56 -4.94
CA ALA A 81 -11.25 -3.58 -6.02
C ALA A 81 -12.07 -4.11 -7.20
N ALA A 82 -11.88 -5.39 -7.58
CA ALA A 82 -12.65 -6.02 -8.66
C ALA A 82 -14.15 -6.11 -8.35
N ALA A 83 -14.51 -6.27 -7.07
CA ALA A 83 -15.89 -6.28 -6.59
C ALA A 83 -16.50 -4.87 -6.44
N GLY A 84 -15.78 -3.80 -6.80
CA GLY A 84 -16.27 -2.42 -6.75
C GLY A 84 -15.98 -1.69 -5.43
N ASN A 85 -15.25 -2.30 -4.49
CA ASN A 85 -14.91 -1.66 -3.22
C ASN A 85 -13.68 -0.77 -3.36
N ASN A 86 -13.77 0.48 -2.94
CA ASN A 86 -12.59 1.33 -2.80
C ASN A 86 -11.74 0.87 -1.61
N VAL A 87 -10.41 0.90 -1.76
CA VAL A 87 -9.49 0.43 -0.72
C VAL A 87 -8.32 1.39 -0.47
N VAL A 88 -7.93 1.54 0.78
CA VAL A 88 -6.65 2.14 1.18
C VAL A 88 -5.72 1.01 1.59
N VAL A 89 -4.65 0.81 0.85
CA VAL A 89 -3.65 -0.23 1.08
C VAL A 89 -2.49 0.36 1.86
N ASP A 90 -2.10 -0.31 2.96
CA ASP A 90 -0.91 -0.01 3.74
C ASP A 90 0.09 -1.15 3.57
N HIS A 91 1.13 -0.92 2.78
CA HIS A 91 2.11 -1.97 2.44
C HIS A 91 3.53 -1.43 2.34
N VAL A 92 4.51 -2.34 2.33
CA VAL A 92 5.93 -2.06 2.16
C VAL A 92 6.44 -2.84 0.94
N LEU A 93 6.62 -2.17 -0.18
CA LEU A 93 7.12 -2.76 -1.42
C LEU A 93 8.67 -2.87 -1.41
N SER A 94 9.24 -3.49 -0.38
CA SER A 94 10.69 -3.60 -0.17
C SER A 94 11.39 -4.71 -0.99
N ALA A 95 10.65 -5.41 -1.83
CA ALA A 95 11.17 -6.42 -2.73
C ALA A 95 10.47 -6.30 -4.08
N ASP A 96 11.23 -6.33 -5.17
CA ASP A 96 10.73 -6.10 -6.53
C ASP A 96 9.59 -7.06 -6.92
N TRP A 97 9.61 -8.32 -6.49
CA TRP A 97 8.54 -9.26 -6.77
C TRP A 97 7.17 -8.84 -6.18
N ARG A 98 7.14 -8.08 -5.07
CA ARG A 98 5.88 -7.57 -4.49
C ARG A 98 5.22 -6.55 -5.41
N LEU A 99 6.02 -5.62 -5.93
CA LEU A 99 5.55 -4.67 -6.93
C LEU A 99 5.06 -5.39 -8.19
N ARG A 100 5.84 -6.35 -8.70
CA ARG A 100 5.42 -7.14 -9.89
C ARG A 100 4.12 -7.91 -9.66
N ASP A 101 3.96 -8.54 -8.50
CA ASP A 101 2.71 -9.27 -8.19
C ASP A 101 1.52 -8.30 -8.12
N CYS A 102 1.69 -7.09 -7.55
CA CYS A 102 0.65 -6.05 -7.56
C CYS A 102 0.34 -5.55 -8.99
N LEU A 103 1.36 -5.24 -9.80
CA LEU A 103 1.19 -4.80 -11.20
C LEU A 103 0.46 -5.83 -12.06
N SER A 104 0.65 -7.12 -11.80
CA SER A 104 -0.02 -8.21 -12.53
C SER A 104 -1.48 -8.42 -12.12
N LEU A 105 -1.89 -7.96 -10.94
CA LEU A 105 -3.21 -8.22 -10.37
C LEU A 105 -4.14 -7.01 -10.41
N LEU A 106 -3.60 -5.81 -10.26
CA LEU A 106 -4.38 -4.58 -10.18
C LEU A 106 -4.54 -3.95 -11.57
N VAL A 107 -5.68 -3.33 -11.81
CA VAL A 107 -5.89 -2.52 -13.01
C VAL A 107 -5.20 -1.17 -12.78
N PRO A 108 -4.19 -0.81 -13.59
CA PRO A 108 -3.32 0.33 -13.30
C PRO A 108 -4.04 1.66 -13.18
N GLN A 109 -5.06 1.89 -14.02
CA GLN A 109 -5.86 3.14 -14.01
C GLN A 109 -6.64 3.32 -12.70
N ASP A 110 -6.90 2.23 -11.98
CA ASP A 110 -7.63 2.25 -10.72
C ASP A 110 -6.72 2.40 -9.50
N VAL A 111 -5.40 2.59 -9.70
CA VAL A 111 -4.43 2.70 -8.60
C VAL A 111 -3.84 4.11 -8.52
N VAL A 112 -3.82 4.66 -7.31
CA VAL A 112 -3.03 5.84 -6.95
C VAL A 112 -1.91 5.38 -6.03
N LEU A 113 -0.68 5.41 -6.52
CA LEU A 113 0.51 5.01 -5.77
C LEU A 113 1.12 6.21 -5.04
N VAL A 114 1.01 6.20 -3.72
CA VAL A 114 1.49 7.27 -2.85
C VAL A 114 2.80 6.87 -2.18
N LYS A 115 3.84 7.67 -2.37
CA LYS A 115 5.08 7.56 -1.60
C LYS A 115 4.87 8.18 -0.23
N VAL A 116 5.05 7.37 0.82
CA VAL A 116 5.05 7.85 2.20
C VAL A 116 6.46 7.72 2.75
N HIS A 117 7.13 8.83 2.93
CA HIS A 117 8.49 8.87 3.43
C HIS A 117 8.62 9.72 4.69
N CYS A 118 9.75 9.59 5.35
CA CYS A 118 10.09 10.28 6.57
C CYS A 118 11.60 10.32 6.70
N SER A 119 12.15 11.32 7.37
CA SER A 119 13.58 11.41 7.61
C SER A 119 14.09 10.21 8.43
N PRO A 120 15.33 9.77 8.21
CA PRO A 120 15.92 8.66 8.98
C PRO A 120 15.84 8.87 10.49
N GLU A 121 16.12 10.09 10.96
CA GLU A 121 16.12 10.45 12.39
C GLU A 121 14.73 10.30 12.99
N GLU A 122 13.70 10.74 12.28
CA GLU A 122 12.32 10.63 12.73
C GLU A 122 11.83 9.18 12.68
N LEU A 123 12.24 8.39 11.68
CA LEU A 123 11.96 6.96 11.61
C LEU A 123 12.53 6.22 12.82
N GLU A 124 13.79 6.47 13.16
CA GLU A 124 14.43 5.88 14.35
C GLU A 124 13.73 6.27 15.64
N ARG A 125 13.35 7.55 15.77
CA ARG A 125 12.60 8.05 16.92
C ARG A 125 11.26 7.30 17.08
N ARG A 126 10.52 7.13 15.97
CA ARG A 126 9.23 6.44 15.95
C ARG A 126 9.38 4.94 16.22
N GLU A 127 10.40 4.27 15.66
CA GLU A 127 10.67 2.86 15.95
C GLU A 127 10.94 2.64 17.45
N ARG A 128 11.77 3.46 18.05
CA ARG A 128 12.06 3.40 19.50
C ARG A 128 10.81 3.62 20.35
N ALA A 129 9.96 4.57 19.95
CA ALA A 129 8.72 4.88 20.68
C ALA A 129 7.68 3.73 20.60
N ARG A 130 7.64 2.98 19.50
CA ARG A 130 6.71 1.85 19.33
C ARG A 130 7.11 0.62 20.13
N GLY A 131 8.40 0.27 20.16
CA GLY A 131 8.93 -0.87 20.91
C GLY A 131 8.48 -2.27 20.43
N ASP A 132 7.64 -2.37 19.41
CA ASP A 132 7.06 -3.61 18.87
C ASP A 132 7.78 -4.11 17.60
N ARG A 133 8.84 -3.42 17.17
CA ARG A 133 9.60 -3.71 15.94
C ARG A 133 11.09 -3.88 16.23
N PRO A 134 11.78 -4.73 15.46
CA PRO A 134 13.23 -4.82 15.56
C PRO A 134 13.88 -3.46 15.25
N PRO A 135 14.83 -2.98 16.08
CA PRO A 135 15.57 -1.76 15.80
C PRO A 135 16.26 -1.80 14.42
N GLY A 136 16.19 -0.69 13.67
CA GLY A 136 16.81 -0.57 12.35
C GLY A 136 16.01 -1.21 11.19
N LEU A 137 14.79 -1.69 11.43
CA LEU A 137 13.93 -2.26 10.40
C LEU A 137 13.62 -1.22 9.30
N ALA A 138 13.26 0.00 9.69
CA ALA A 138 12.95 1.08 8.75
C ALA A 138 14.18 1.49 7.95
N ALA A 139 15.34 1.64 8.60
CA ALA A 139 16.61 1.97 7.93
C ALA A 139 16.99 0.92 6.87
N GLY A 140 16.85 -0.37 7.19
CA GLY A 140 17.10 -1.46 6.24
C GLY A 140 16.11 -1.53 5.06
N GLN A 141 15.01 -0.79 5.12
CA GLN A 141 13.99 -0.72 4.06
C GLN A 141 14.15 0.51 3.16
N LEU A 142 14.77 1.59 3.63
CA LEU A 142 14.77 2.92 2.99
C LEU A 142 15.15 2.87 1.50
N GLU A 143 16.28 2.27 1.16
CA GLU A 143 16.77 2.21 -0.22
C GLU A 143 15.87 1.34 -1.12
N ARG A 144 15.35 0.25 -0.59
CA ARG A 144 14.61 -0.76 -1.35
C ARG A 144 13.15 -0.43 -1.59
N VAL A 145 12.51 0.22 -0.61
CA VAL A 145 11.06 0.50 -0.65
C VAL A 145 10.72 1.47 -1.78
N HIS A 146 11.63 2.39 -2.10
CA HIS A 146 11.43 3.42 -3.10
C HIS A 146 12.29 3.21 -4.37
N ALA A 147 12.90 2.04 -4.54
CA ALA A 147 13.82 1.74 -5.66
C ALA A 147 13.18 1.87 -7.05
N HIS A 148 11.85 1.70 -7.15
CA HIS A 148 11.12 1.86 -8.43
C HIS A 148 10.91 3.33 -8.83
N ALA A 149 11.14 4.29 -7.94
CA ALA A 149 11.20 5.75 -8.15
C ALA A 149 9.94 6.44 -8.73
N VAL A 150 8.95 5.71 -9.25
CA VAL A 150 7.74 6.26 -9.91
C VAL A 150 6.57 6.22 -8.94
N TYR A 151 5.94 7.39 -8.73
CA TYR A 151 4.78 7.58 -7.86
C TYR A 151 3.83 8.60 -8.47
N ASP A 152 2.54 8.55 -8.11
CA ASP A 152 1.56 9.57 -8.48
C ASP A 152 1.70 10.81 -7.61
N MET A 153 2.03 10.63 -6.32
CA MET A 153 2.28 11.73 -5.38
C MET A 153 3.16 11.29 -4.20
N GLU A 154 3.65 12.28 -3.45
CA GLU A 154 4.50 12.05 -2.27
C GLU A 154 3.94 12.75 -1.02
N CYS A 155 4.07 12.09 0.11
CA CYS A 155 3.80 12.61 1.45
C CYS A 155 5.05 12.47 2.32
N ASP A 156 5.64 13.60 2.71
CA ASP A 156 6.68 13.65 3.74
C ASP A 156 6.03 13.80 5.11
N THR A 157 6.20 12.80 5.95
CA THR A 157 5.64 12.78 7.30
C THR A 157 6.63 13.25 8.37
N SER A 158 7.82 13.74 7.98
CA SER A 158 8.76 14.37 8.92
C SER A 158 8.15 15.64 9.53
N ASP A 159 7.59 16.48 8.66
CA ASP A 159 7.09 17.81 9.02
C ASP A 159 5.59 17.99 8.73
N THR A 160 4.95 17.00 8.06
CA THR A 160 3.53 17.05 7.70
C THR A 160 2.73 16.08 8.53
N THR A 161 1.62 16.52 9.08
CA THR A 161 0.75 15.67 9.89
C THR A 161 0.01 14.63 9.03
N PRO A 162 -0.41 13.48 9.60
CA PRO A 162 -1.22 12.49 8.88
C PRO A 162 -2.51 13.08 8.28
N ARG A 163 -3.12 14.04 8.97
CA ARG A 163 -4.34 14.73 8.51
C ARG A 163 -4.09 15.59 7.27
N GLU A 164 -3.00 16.34 7.25
CA GLU A 164 -2.61 17.13 6.09
C GLU A 164 -2.25 16.25 4.89
N CYS A 165 -1.49 15.18 5.12
CA CYS A 165 -1.21 14.18 4.09
C CYS A 165 -2.51 13.59 3.50
N ALA A 166 -3.46 13.19 4.35
CA ALA A 166 -4.75 12.66 3.92
C ALA A 166 -5.55 13.70 3.12
N GLY A 167 -5.54 14.97 3.54
CA GLY A 167 -6.18 16.07 2.80
C GLY A 167 -5.59 16.22 1.40
N ARG A 168 -4.27 16.26 1.27
CA ARG A 168 -3.56 16.33 -0.02
C ARG A 168 -3.88 15.14 -0.93
N ILE A 169 -3.95 13.92 -0.36
CA ILE A 169 -4.34 12.72 -1.11
C ILE A 169 -5.79 12.87 -1.62
N LYS A 170 -6.73 13.27 -0.75
CA LYS A 170 -8.13 13.49 -1.14
C LYS A 170 -8.27 14.51 -2.27
N ASP A 171 -7.55 15.62 -2.20
CA ASP A 171 -7.57 16.65 -3.25
C ASP A 171 -7.00 16.12 -4.56
N PHE A 172 -5.91 15.36 -4.51
CA PHE A 172 -5.31 14.70 -5.68
C PHE A 172 -6.27 13.74 -6.39
N LEU A 173 -7.16 13.05 -5.65
CA LEU A 173 -8.12 12.12 -6.25
C LEU A 173 -9.12 12.79 -7.20
N ARG A 174 -9.32 14.11 -7.12
CA ARG A 174 -10.26 14.87 -7.95
C ARG A 174 -9.75 15.09 -9.36
N ASP A 175 -8.44 15.18 -9.51
CA ASP A 175 -7.78 15.47 -10.80
C ASP A 175 -6.53 14.61 -10.96
N ARG A 176 -6.76 13.30 -11.11
CA ARG A 176 -5.69 12.31 -11.23
C ARG A 176 -5.07 12.37 -12.62
N PRO A 177 -3.73 12.44 -12.74
CA PRO A 177 -3.06 12.40 -14.02
C PRO A 177 -3.21 11.03 -14.71
N SER A 178 -3.11 11.03 -16.04
CA SER A 178 -2.92 9.84 -16.85
C SER A 178 -1.68 10.09 -17.74
N PRO A 179 -0.76 9.12 -17.87
CA PRO A 179 -0.81 7.81 -17.24
C PRO A 179 -0.51 7.85 -15.73
N THR A 180 -1.13 6.94 -14.96
CA THR A 180 -0.83 6.73 -13.54
C THR A 180 0.57 6.14 -13.34
N ALA A 181 1.10 6.21 -12.11
CA ALA A 181 2.37 5.57 -11.77
C ALA A 181 2.36 4.06 -12.06
N PHE A 182 1.22 3.38 -11.83
CA PHE A 182 1.09 1.95 -12.12
C PHE A 182 1.09 1.64 -13.62
N GLU A 183 0.51 2.50 -14.45
CA GLU A 183 0.60 2.39 -15.92
C GLU A 183 2.05 2.52 -16.37
N GLN A 184 2.73 3.58 -15.95
CA GLN A 184 4.14 3.83 -16.29
C GLN A 184 5.06 2.68 -15.85
N LEU A 185 4.87 2.15 -14.63
CA LEU A 185 5.65 1.04 -14.10
C LEU A 185 5.41 -0.26 -14.87
N ARG A 186 4.19 -0.50 -15.34
CA ARG A 186 3.88 -1.67 -16.16
C ARG A 186 4.49 -1.57 -17.55
N ASP A 187 4.28 -0.45 -18.24
CA ASP A 187 4.80 -0.22 -19.59
C ASP A 187 6.33 -0.22 -19.64
N GLY A 188 7.01 0.41 -18.67
CA GLY A 188 8.47 0.39 -18.56
C GLY A 188 9.07 -1.00 -18.35
N ARG A 189 8.32 -1.92 -17.74
CA ARG A 189 8.74 -3.31 -17.54
C ARG A 189 8.54 -4.18 -18.77
N ASP A 190 7.46 -3.96 -19.50
CA ASP A 190 7.20 -4.68 -20.75
C ASP A 190 8.26 -4.34 -21.79
N GLN A 191 8.79 -3.10 -21.80
CA GLN A 191 9.92 -2.70 -22.65
C GLN A 191 11.28 -3.33 -22.27
N GLN A 192 11.48 -3.73 -21.01
CA GLN A 192 12.72 -4.40 -20.56
C GLN A 192 12.72 -5.91 -20.86
N LEU A 193 11.62 -6.47 -21.29
CA LEU A 193 11.45 -7.90 -21.63
C LEU A 193 11.54 -8.16 -23.14
N LEU A 194 11.65 -7.11 -23.97
CA LEU A 194 11.85 -7.16 -25.42
C LEU A 194 13.30 -6.91 -25.77
#